data_bfe3d4452a6210e4afb1eda298dff84d
#
_entry.id   bfe3d4452a6210e4afb1eda298dff84d
#
_cell.length_a   1.000
_cell.length_b   1.000
_cell.length_c   1.000
_cell.angle_alpha   90.00
_cell.angle_beta   90.00
_cell.angle_gamma   90.00
#
_symmetry.space_group_name_H-M   'P 1'
#
loop_
_entity.id
_entity.type
_entity.pdbx_description
1 polymer ?
#
loop_
_entity_poly.entity_id
_entity_poly.type
_entity_poly.pdbx_seq_one_letter_code
_entity_poly.pdbx_strand_id
1 'polypeptide(L)'
;MTGARILRDGTLLDAPLCVAEGQVVDAAQPQLDLTGYLVLPGIIDLHGDAFEHHMAPRPSAPFPFETGLIGTDRDAAANGVTTAWMAQSWSWEGGHRGPDYAEGFLAAHAAYRPWMQTDLRIQIRCETHTVDQKDRLIAAIRDHDIDYVIFNNHLDEALDLARTKPEEIVYWARKSGRTAEAHMALVHAAQAQDKDVPRYLCDLAAAFDRMGVTYGSHDDHDAATREHYSMIGAKICEFPTSMKAALVARTWGDPILMGAPNVVRGGSQSGNIAASVLVAEGACDALVSDYYYPALSQAAFKLADNGVLTFAKAWEMISTRPAAIMGLADRGTLDTGKRADLTIINADTRQIEATMAGGRWTHLCGEVAARVSDAPARLSVAAE
;
A
#
# COMPACT_ATOMS: atom_id res chain seq x y z
N MET A 1 -17.46 0.75 22.51
CA MET A 1 -18.31 1.00 21.32
C MET A 1 -19.45 0.00 21.37
N THR A 2 -20.68 0.51 21.29
CA THR A 2 -21.92 -0.29 21.38
C THR A 2 -22.85 0.07 20.23
N GLY A 3 -23.84 -0.79 19.91
CA GLY A 3 -24.85 -0.53 18.88
C GLY A 3 -24.37 -0.68 17.44
N ALA A 4 -23.09 -0.78 17.19
CA ALA A 4 -22.52 -1.01 15.87
C ALA A 4 -22.52 -2.49 15.49
N ARG A 5 -22.45 -2.78 14.19
CA ARG A 5 -22.08 -4.11 13.68
C ARG A 5 -20.57 -4.20 13.48
N ILE A 6 -19.96 -5.18 14.12
CA ILE A 6 -18.51 -5.37 14.17
C ILE A 6 -18.13 -6.55 13.28
N LEU A 7 -17.15 -6.36 12.40
CA LEU A 7 -16.61 -7.45 11.60
C LEU A 7 -15.59 -8.25 12.42
N ARG A 8 -15.97 -9.45 12.81
CA ARG A 8 -15.13 -10.41 13.54
C ARG A 8 -15.40 -11.83 13.02
N ASP A 9 -14.37 -12.65 12.90
CA ASP A 9 -14.46 -14.04 12.43
C ASP A 9 -15.21 -14.18 11.10
N GLY A 10 -14.98 -13.25 10.16
CA GLY A 10 -15.63 -13.26 8.85
C GLY A 10 -17.13 -12.94 8.86
N THR A 11 -17.67 -12.42 9.96
CA THR A 11 -19.11 -12.13 10.12
C THR A 11 -19.33 -10.78 10.76
N LEU A 12 -20.38 -10.06 10.32
CA LEU A 12 -20.86 -8.85 11.00
C LEU A 12 -21.76 -9.23 12.18
N LEU A 13 -21.32 -8.91 13.38
CA LEU A 13 -21.96 -9.26 14.65
C LEU A 13 -22.47 -8.01 15.38
N ASP A 14 -23.64 -8.08 15.96
CA ASP A 14 -24.15 -7.10 16.92
C ASP A 14 -23.49 -7.36 18.29
N ALA A 15 -22.31 -6.86 18.49
CA ALA A 15 -21.51 -7.08 19.72
C ALA A 15 -20.79 -5.80 20.14
N PRO A 16 -20.49 -5.62 21.43
CA PRO A 16 -19.66 -4.50 21.86
C PRO A 16 -18.20 -4.71 21.46
N LEU A 17 -17.48 -3.61 21.19
CA LEU A 17 -16.03 -3.59 21.05
C LEU A 17 -15.44 -2.66 22.11
N CYS A 18 -14.50 -3.16 22.89
CA CYS A 18 -13.82 -2.39 23.90
C CYS A 18 -12.38 -2.14 23.50
N VAL A 19 -11.91 -0.91 23.73
CA VAL A 19 -10.52 -0.48 23.46
C VAL A 19 -9.94 0.14 24.70
N ALA A 20 -8.77 -0.31 25.12
CA ALA A 20 -7.97 0.28 26.18
C ALA A 20 -6.48 0.13 25.86
N GLU A 21 -5.68 1.12 26.24
CA GLU A 21 -4.22 1.10 26.12
C GLU A 21 -3.73 0.73 24.70
N GLY A 22 -4.45 1.17 23.67
CA GLY A 22 -4.08 0.92 22.29
C GLY A 22 -4.48 -0.45 21.74
N GLN A 23 -5.19 -1.26 22.51
CA GLN A 23 -5.55 -2.63 22.13
C GLN A 23 -7.07 -2.86 22.23
N VAL A 24 -7.54 -3.85 21.49
CA VAL A 24 -8.87 -4.44 21.67
C VAL A 24 -8.84 -5.28 22.95
N VAL A 25 -9.77 -5.02 23.87
CA VAL A 25 -9.81 -5.69 25.18
C VAL A 25 -11.17 -6.32 25.43
N ASP A 26 -11.19 -7.32 26.31
CA ASP A 26 -12.43 -7.92 26.84
C ASP A 26 -12.66 -7.41 28.27
N ALA A 27 -12.96 -6.13 28.40
CA ALA A 27 -13.19 -5.46 29.67
C ALA A 27 -14.20 -4.32 29.50
N ALA A 28 -14.97 -4.05 30.56
CA ALA A 28 -15.93 -2.94 30.55
C ALA A 28 -15.21 -1.60 30.41
N GLN A 29 -15.66 -0.78 29.49
CA GLN A 29 -15.14 0.56 29.20
C GLN A 29 -16.29 1.56 29.09
N PRO A 30 -16.01 2.87 29.21
CA PRO A 30 -16.99 3.90 28.91
C PRO A 30 -17.63 3.66 27.52
N GLN A 31 -18.95 3.86 27.43
CA GLN A 31 -19.69 3.53 26.23
C GLN A 31 -19.69 4.69 25.23
N LEU A 32 -19.50 4.36 23.97
CA LEU A 32 -19.74 5.21 22.80
C LEU A 32 -20.80 4.50 21.95
N ASP A 33 -21.96 5.11 21.77
CA ASP A 33 -23.02 4.57 20.91
C ASP A 33 -22.66 4.81 19.43
N LEU A 34 -22.55 3.73 18.68
CA LEU A 34 -22.31 3.71 17.23
C LEU A 34 -23.43 2.99 16.47
N THR A 35 -24.68 3.07 16.98
CA THR A 35 -25.85 2.57 16.26
C THR A 35 -25.90 3.17 14.86
N GLY A 36 -26.08 2.34 13.84
CA GLY A 36 -26.07 2.74 12.43
C GLY A 36 -24.69 2.68 11.75
N TYR A 37 -23.65 2.20 12.46
CA TYR A 37 -22.29 2.10 11.92
C TYR A 37 -21.80 0.65 11.82
N LEU A 38 -20.83 0.47 10.93
CA LEU A 38 -19.96 -0.69 10.86
C LEU A 38 -18.63 -0.35 11.53
N VAL A 39 -18.14 -1.21 12.41
CA VAL A 39 -16.80 -1.14 12.97
C VAL A 39 -16.00 -2.28 12.38
N LEU A 40 -14.98 -1.96 11.60
CA LEU A 40 -14.22 -2.86 10.77
C LEU A 40 -12.74 -2.81 11.15
N PRO A 41 -11.95 -3.88 10.92
CA PRO A 41 -10.50 -3.79 11.02
C PRO A 41 -9.96 -2.64 10.18
N GLY A 42 -8.97 -1.93 10.68
CA GLY A 42 -8.30 -0.85 9.96
C GLY A 42 -7.71 -1.33 8.64
N ILE A 43 -7.75 -0.47 7.64
CA ILE A 43 -7.25 -0.77 6.31
C ILE A 43 -5.72 -0.79 6.34
N ILE A 44 -5.13 -1.80 5.68
CA ILE A 44 -3.70 -1.98 5.48
C ILE A 44 -3.42 -1.96 3.98
N ASP A 45 -2.59 -1.02 3.56
CA ASP A 45 -2.25 -0.80 2.16
C ASP A 45 -0.78 -1.14 1.90
N LEU A 46 -0.52 -2.15 1.07
CA LEU A 46 0.84 -2.63 0.81
C LEU A 46 1.54 -1.89 -0.32
N HIS A 47 0.82 -1.13 -1.14
CA HIS A 47 1.39 -0.39 -2.26
C HIS A 47 0.51 0.82 -2.59
N GLY A 48 1.01 2.00 -2.29
CA GLY A 48 0.38 3.26 -2.68
C GLY A 48 1.41 4.29 -3.12
N ASP A 49 1.19 4.90 -4.27
CA ASP A 49 1.96 6.07 -4.74
C ASP A 49 1.13 7.37 -4.68
N ALA A 50 -0.06 7.33 -4.06
CA ALA A 50 -0.89 8.50 -3.80
C ALA A 50 -0.14 9.62 -3.07
N PHE A 51 0.88 9.28 -2.27
CA PHE A 51 1.73 10.26 -1.58
C PHE A 51 2.45 11.20 -2.54
N GLU A 52 2.75 10.78 -3.78
CA GLU A 52 3.40 11.62 -4.79
C GLU A 52 2.58 12.89 -5.08
N HIS A 53 1.24 12.82 -5.00
CA HIS A 53 0.36 13.98 -5.18
C HIS A 53 0.53 15.02 -4.06
N HIS A 54 0.89 14.58 -2.87
CA HIS A 54 1.17 15.47 -1.73
C HIS A 54 2.59 16.04 -1.79
N MET A 55 3.54 15.29 -2.38
CA MET A 55 4.91 15.76 -2.59
C MET A 55 4.99 16.80 -3.71
N ALA A 56 4.24 16.59 -4.80
CA ALA A 56 4.21 17.49 -5.94
C ALA A 56 2.77 17.61 -6.51
N PRO A 57 1.90 18.42 -5.89
CA PRO A 57 0.51 18.63 -6.36
C PRO A 57 0.42 19.07 -7.82
N ARG A 58 1.51 19.66 -8.32
CA ARG A 58 1.75 19.91 -9.75
C ARG A 58 3.15 19.43 -10.10
N PRO A 59 3.36 18.81 -11.26
CA PRO A 59 4.66 18.22 -11.64
C PRO A 59 5.87 19.18 -11.52
N SER A 60 5.65 20.49 -11.68
CA SER A 60 6.69 21.53 -11.60
C SER A 60 6.75 22.28 -10.27
N ALA A 61 5.97 21.85 -9.26
CA ALA A 61 5.85 22.56 -7.98
C ALA A 61 5.97 21.59 -6.79
N PRO A 62 7.18 21.03 -6.55
CA PRO A 62 7.42 20.18 -5.41
C PRO A 62 7.36 20.99 -4.11
N PHE A 63 6.84 20.36 -3.07
CA PHE A 63 6.82 20.85 -1.70
C PHE A 63 7.91 20.18 -0.86
N PRO A 64 8.27 20.75 0.32
CA PRO A 64 9.09 20.05 1.29
C PRO A 64 8.49 18.70 1.66
N PHE A 65 9.30 17.65 1.79
CA PHE A 65 8.85 16.30 2.09
C PHE A 65 7.96 16.22 3.34
N GLU A 66 8.29 16.96 4.39
CA GLU A 66 7.50 17.01 5.61
C GLU A 66 6.05 17.48 5.34
N THR A 67 5.88 18.51 4.52
CA THR A 67 4.54 18.99 4.13
C THR A 67 3.76 17.92 3.38
N GLY A 68 4.41 17.21 2.47
CA GLY A 68 3.80 16.10 1.74
C GLY A 68 3.45 14.93 2.64
N LEU A 69 4.33 14.56 3.58
CA LEU A 69 4.09 13.49 4.55
C LEU A 69 2.89 13.80 5.46
N ILE A 70 2.75 15.04 5.94
CA ILE A 70 1.58 15.48 6.70
C ILE A 70 0.30 15.34 5.87
N GLY A 71 0.34 15.71 4.60
CA GLY A 71 -0.79 15.56 3.68
C GLY A 71 -1.17 14.10 3.47
N THR A 72 -0.17 13.25 3.23
CA THR A 72 -0.34 11.80 3.03
C THR A 72 -0.94 11.12 4.27
N ASP A 73 -0.42 11.42 5.46
CA ASP A 73 -0.89 10.85 6.72
C ASP A 73 -2.37 11.18 6.97
N ARG A 74 -2.76 12.44 6.72
CA ARG A 74 -4.16 12.89 6.83
C ARG A 74 -5.08 12.23 5.81
N ASP A 75 -4.62 12.10 4.56
CA ASP A 75 -5.38 11.46 3.49
C ASP A 75 -5.57 9.97 3.77
N ALA A 76 -4.53 9.26 4.17
CA ALA A 76 -4.60 7.87 4.60
C ALA A 76 -5.60 7.69 5.75
N ALA A 77 -5.48 8.49 6.82
CA ALA A 77 -6.36 8.45 7.97
C ALA A 77 -7.82 8.74 7.60
N ALA A 78 -8.09 9.73 6.74
CA ALA A 78 -9.45 10.07 6.29
C ALA A 78 -10.10 8.94 5.48
N ASN A 79 -9.30 8.04 4.91
CA ASN A 79 -9.75 6.90 4.12
C ASN A 79 -9.70 5.55 4.87
N GLY A 80 -9.62 5.58 6.21
CA GLY A 80 -9.67 4.37 7.03
C GLY A 80 -8.36 3.57 7.09
N VAL A 81 -7.30 4.10 6.48
CA VAL A 81 -6.00 3.43 6.44
C VAL A 81 -5.29 3.63 7.78
N THR A 82 -4.87 2.54 8.39
CA THR A 82 -4.15 2.54 9.67
C THR A 82 -2.69 2.10 9.52
N THR A 83 -2.36 1.45 8.40
CA THR A 83 -1.00 1.06 8.02
C THR A 83 -0.88 1.17 6.51
N ALA A 84 0.18 1.81 6.00
CA ALA A 84 0.40 1.93 4.56
C ALA A 84 1.88 1.92 4.20
N TRP A 85 2.21 1.29 3.08
CA TRP A 85 3.53 1.37 2.44
C TRP A 85 3.48 2.35 1.26
N MET A 86 4.25 3.41 1.37
CA MET A 86 4.47 4.40 0.30
C MET A 86 5.51 3.86 -0.68
N ALA A 87 5.11 3.67 -1.94
CA ALA A 87 5.90 3.01 -2.97
C ALA A 87 6.90 3.97 -3.62
N GLN A 88 7.99 4.30 -2.91
CA GLN A 88 9.03 5.19 -3.38
C GLN A 88 9.94 4.52 -4.40
N SER A 89 10.09 5.13 -5.57
CA SER A 89 10.95 4.64 -6.63
C SER A 89 12.44 4.81 -6.30
N TRP A 90 13.23 3.80 -6.72
CA TRP A 90 14.68 3.83 -6.81
C TRP A 90 15.06 3.44 -8.24
N SER A 91 15.18 4.46 -9.10
CA SER A 91 15.17 4.27 -10.55
C SER A 91 16.32 4.98 -11.26
N TRP A 92 16.77 4.35 -12.34
CA TRP A 92 17.66 4.93 -13.34
C TRP A 92 17.07 6.17 -14.01
N GLU A 93 15.78 6.33 -13.98
CA GLU A 93 15.11 7.52 -14.52
C GLU A 93 15.55 8.81 -13.83
N GLY A 94 16.01 8.76 -12.58
CA GLY A 94 16.43 9.93 -11.81
C GLY A 94 15.29 10.90 -11.49
N GLY A 95 15.60 12.14 -11.14
CA GLY A 95 14.60 13.12 -10.68
C GLY A 95 13.88 12.61 -9.42
N HIS A 96 12.57 12.79 -9.32
CA HIS A 96 11.78 12.32 -8.18
C HIS A 96 11.71 10.78 -8.03
N ARG A 97 12.15 10.04 -9.05
CA ARG A 97 12.28 8.58 -9.01
C ARG A 97 13.70 8.10 -8.73
N GLY A 98 14.68 9.02 -8.70
CA GLY A 98 16.08 8.65 -8.55
C GLY A 98 16.52 8.46 -7.10
N PRO A 99 17.70 7.84 -6.91
CA PRO A 99 18.26 7.54 -5.59
C PRO A 99 18.39 8.77 -4.68
N ASP A 100 18.85 9.92 -5.21
CA ASP A 100 19.02 11.14 -4.40
C ASP A 100 17.71 11.63 -3.79
N TYR A 101 16.64 11.58 -4.57
CA TYR A 101 15.30 11.93 -4.08
C TYR A 101 14.80 10.91 -3.07
N ALA A 102 14.99 9.63 -3.35
CA ALA A 102 14.59 8.55 -2.45
C ALA A 102 15.27 8.68 -1.08
N GLU A 103 16.58 8.91 -1.02
CA GLU A 103 17.30 9.12 0.25
C GLU A 103 16.80 10.35 1.01
N GLY A 104 16.53 11.46 0.31
CA GLY A 104 15.92 12.65 0.92
C GLY A 104 14.55 12.36 1.51
N PHE A 105 13.73 11.58 0.80
CA PHE A 105 12.41 11.15 1.27
C PHE A 105 12.52 10.20 2.48
N LEU A 106 13.44 9.22 2.45
CA LEU A 106 13.71 8.31 3.56
C LEU A 106 14.13 9.08 4.83
N ALA A 107 15.04 10.05 4.68
CA ALA A 107 15.48 10.90 5.81
C ALA A 107 14.31 11.74 6.39
N ALA A 108 13.48 12.32 5.53
CA ALA A 108 12.32 13.10 5.95
C ALA A 108 11.26 12.21 6.63
N HIS A 109 11.03 11.01 6.12
CA HIS A 109 10.14 10.02 6.72
C HIS A 109 10.62 9.64 8.14
N ALA A 110 11.91 9.34 8.31
CA ALA A 110 12.49 9.04 9.60
C ALA A 110 12.32 10.19 10.61
N ALA A 111 12.51 11.44 10.15
CA ALA A 111 12.29 12.63 10.98
C ALA A 111 10.80 12.84 11.33
N TYR A 112 9.88 12.49 10.44
CA TYR A 112 8.44 12.64 10.64
C TYR A 112 7.85 11.51 11.51
N ARG A 113 8.49 10.34 11.60
CA ARG A 113 7.99 9.13 12.32
C ARG A 113 7.39 9.41 13.70
N PRO A 114 7.96 10.28 14.58
CA PRO A 114 7.37 10.55 15.90
C PRO A 114 6.00 11.24 15.87
N TRP A 115 5.64 11.84 14.76
CA TRP A 115 4.40 12.62 14.57
C TRP A 115 3.33 11.90 13.78
N MET A 116 3.66 10.74 13.20
CA MET A 116 2.74 9.94 12.40
C MET A 116 1.51 9.53 13.20
N GLN A 117 0.38 9.61 12.55
CA GLN A 117 -0.90 9.13 13.06
C GLN A 117 -1.21 7.74 12.48
N THR A 118 -1.02 7.57 11.19
CA THR A 118 -1.06 6.29 10.49
C THR A 118 0.33 5.64 10.54
N ASP A 119 0.44 4.31 10.64
CA ASP A 119 1.71 3.60 10.50
C ASP A 119 2.17 3.65 9.03
N LEU A 120 2.70 4.80 8.62
CA LEU A 120 3.25 5.00 7.27
C LEU A 120 4.64 4.36 7.20
N ARG A 121 4.79 3.43 6.28
CA ARG A 121 6.03 2.73 5.97
C ARG A 121 6.46 3.03 4.54
N ILE A 122 7.64 2.58 4.18
CA ILE A 122 8.15 2.77 2.82
C ILE A 122 8.38 1.41 2.17
N GLN A 123 7.82 1.24 0.97
CA GLN A 123 8.22 0.23 0.02
C GLN A 123 9.19 0.86 -0.97
N ILE A 124 10.29 0.19 -1.28
CA ILE A 124 11.18 0.62 -2.36
C ILE A 124 10.78 -0.08 -3.66
N ARG A 125 10.39 0.69 -4.68
CA ARG A 125 10.27 0.22 -6.07
C ARG A 125 11.63 0.28 -6.73
N CYS A 126 12.34 -0.85 -6.74
CA CYS A 126 13.70 -0.96 -7.25
C CYS A 126 13.67 -1.29 -8.74
N GLU A 127 14.10 -0.36 -9.59
CA GLU A 127 14.35 -0.65 -11.00
C GLU A 127 15.50 -1.62 -11.16
N THR A 128 15.29 -2.65 -11.99
CA THR A 128 16.25 -3.74 -12.20
C THR A 128 17.57 -3.28 -12.83
N HIS A 129 17.56 -2.17 -13.56
CA HIS A 129 18.72 -1.62 -14.27
C HIS A 129 19.41 -0.49 -13.50
N THR A 130 19.61 -0.71 -12.18
CA THR A 130 20.37 0.20 -11.29
C THR A 130 21.55 -0.53 -10.66
N VAL A 131 22.27 -1.32 -11.48
CA VAL A 131 23.37 -2.20 -11.03
C VAL A 131 24.49 -1.41 -10.33
N ASP A 132 24.81 -0.24 -10.84
CA ASP A 132 25.81 0.67 -10.28
C ASP A 132 25.40 1.30 -8.93
N GLN A 133 24.12 1.18 -8.54
CA GLN A 133 23.58 1.70 -7.28
C GLN A 133 23.44 0.63 -6.18
N LYS A 134 23.89 -0.62 -6.41
CA LYS A 134 23.66 -1.75 -5.51
C LYS A 134 24.00 -1.47 -4.06
N ASP A 135 25.23 -1.06 -3.79
CA ASP A 135 25.71 -0.88 -2.42
C ASP A 135 25.01 0.30 -1.72
N ARG A 136 24.69 1.34 -2.49
CA ARG A 136 23.93 2.51 -2.03
C ARG A 136 22.49 2.12 -1.64
N LEU A 137 21.82 1.32 -2.48
CA LEU A 137 20.47 0.81 -2.19
C LEU A 137 20.47 -0.06 -0.93
N ILE A 138 21.40 -1.00 -0.80
CA ILE A 138 21.49 -1.87 0.37
C ILE A 138 21.73 -1.05 1.65
N ALA A 139 22.58 -0.02 1.57
CA ALA A 139 22.81 0.88 2.69
C ALA A 139 21.53 1.65 3.08
N ALA A 140 20.82 2.21 2.10
CA ALA A 140 19.57 2.93 2.34
C ALA A 140 18.50 2.03 3.00
N ILE A 141 18.33 0.80 2.51
CA ILE A 141 17.40 -0.18 3.06
C ILE A 141 17.74 -0.49 4.53
N ARG A 142 19.01 -0.77 4.82
CA ARG A 142 19.47 -1.08 6.17
C ARG A 142 19.32 0.12 7.13
N ASP A 143 19.76 1.31 6.69
CA ASP A 143 19.90 2.49 7.55
C ASP A 143 18.52 3.11 7.88
N HIS A 144 17.49 2.79 7.09
CA HIS A 144 16.11 3.25 7.29
C HIS A 144 15.12 2.14 7.67
N ASP A 145 15.59 0.93 8.01
CA ASP A 145 14.75 -0.22 8.41
C ASP A 145 13.64 -0.52 7.38
N ILE A 146 13.96 -0.50 6.09
CA ILE A 146 13.00 -0.82 5.03
C ILE A 146 12.71 -2.31 5.05
N ASP A 147 11.44 -2.67 5.19
CA ASP A 147 10.98 -4.06 5.33
C ASP A 147 10.37 -4.63 4.03
N TYR A 148 10.20 -3.79 2.99
CA TYR A 148 9.55 -4.20 1.75
C TYR A 148 10.18 -3.58 0.50
N VAL A 149 10.52 -4.43 -0.48
CA VAL A 149 11.11 -4.03 -1.77
C VAL A 149 10.38 -4.73 -2.92
N ILE A 150 10.11 -4.01 -4.00
CA ILE A 150 9.54 -4.56 -5.22
C ILE A 150 10.51 -4.32 -6.39
N PHE A 151 10.84 -5.37 -7.12
CA PHE A 151 11.55 -5.27 -8.38
C PHE A 151 10.63 -4.80 -9.49
N ASN A 152 11.09 -3.84 -10.26
CA ASN A 152 10.35 -3.22 -11.33
C ASN A 152 11.23 -3.08 -12.58
N ASN A 153 10.65 -3.16 -13.78
CA ASN A 153 11.38 -3.02 -15.03
C ASN A 153 10.57 -2.15 -16.02
N HIS A 154 10.85 -0.86 -16.04
CA HIS A 154 10.30 0.06 -17.03
C HIS A 154 11.20 0.22 -18.28
N LEU A 155 12.38 -0.42 -18.32
CA LEU A 155 13.30 -0.23 -19.43
C LEU A 155 12.72 -0.78 -20.74
N ASP A 156 12.12 -1.96 -20.70
CA ASP A 156 11.53 -2.59 -21.88
C ASP A 156 10.38 -1.76 -22.45
N GLU A 157 9.56 -1.17 -21.57
CA GLU A 157 8.49 -0.25 -21.95
C GLU A 157 9.06 1.01 -22.59
N ALA A 158 10.10 1.62 -22.00
CA ALA A 158 10.75 2.82 -22.54
C ALA A 158 11.33 2.55 -23.93
N LEU A 159 11.99 1.40 -24.13
CA LEU A 159 12.54 1.01 -25.43
C LEU A 159 11.44 0.75 -26.48
N ASP A 160 10.35 0.09 -26.08
CA ASP A 160 9.22 -0.14 -26.99
C ASP A 160 8.52 1.17 -27.37
N LEU A 161 8.25 2.06 -26.42
CA LEU A 161 7.68 3.37 -26.67
C LEU A 161 8.59 4.22 -27.57
N ALA A 162 9.90 4.22 -27.35
CA ALA A 162 10.84 4.94 -28.21
C ALA A 162 10.74 4.48 -29.67
N ARG A 163 10.46 3.19 -29.89
CA ARG A 163 10.32 2.58 -31.21
C ARG A 163 8.94 2.81 -31.84
N THR A 164 7.87 2.67 -31.04
CA THR A 164 6.48 2.61 -31.52
C THR A 164 5.71 3.92 -31.39
N LYS A 165 6.05 4.73 -30.35
CA LYS A 165 5.37 5.97 -30.01
C LYS A 165 6.35 7.02 -29.45
N PRO A 166 7.28 7.54 -30.25
CA PRO A 166 8.33 8.46 -29.80
C PRO A 166 7.79 9.73 -29.12
N GLU A 167 6.54 10.13 -29.41
CA GLU A 167 5.89 11.25 -28.73
C GLU A 167 5.65 11.00 -27.23
N GLU A 168 5.45 9.76 -26.81
CA GLU A 168 5.31 9.39 -25.41
C GLU A 168 6.62 9.57 -24.65
N ILE A 169 7.77 9.29 -25.30
CA ILE A 169 9.09 9.55 -24.72
C ILE A 169 9.28 11.04 -24.45
N VAL A 170 8.80 11.91 -25.35
CA VAL A 170 8.82 13.38 -25.13
C VAL A 170 7.99 13.73 -23.89
N TYR A 171 6.85 13.09 -23.70
CA TYR A 171 6.00 13.31 -22.53
C TYR A 171 6.68 12.82 -21.23
N TRP A 172 7.28 11.63 -21.22
CA TRP A 172 8.02 11.11 -20.07
C TRP A 172 9.23 12.00 -19.71
N ALA A 173 10.01 12.42 -20.70
CA ALA A 173 11.13 13.31 -20.52
C ALA A 173 10.70 14.64 -19.86
N ARG A 174 9.58 15.22 -20.32
CA ARG A 174 9.03 16.46 -19.75
C ARG A 174 8.59 16.32 -18.30
N LYS A 175 7.98 15.20 -17.92
CA LYS A 175 7.61 14.90 -16.50
C LYS A 175 8.83 14.95 -15.59
N SER A 176 10.00 14.55 -16.10
CA SER A 176 11.26 14.54 -15.37
C SER A 176 12.10 15.80 -15.58
N GLY A 177 11.54 16.85 -16.23
CA GLY A 177 12.23 18.12 -16.48
C GLY A 177 13.39 18.02 -17.49
N ARG A 178 13.33 17.07 -18.44
CA ARG A 178 14.42 16.77 -19.40
C ARG A 178 13.99 16.92 -20.84
N THR A 179 14.98 16.93 -21.75
CA THR A 179 14.74 16.72 -23.18
C THR A 179 14.60 15.23 -23.49
N ALA A 180 13.96 14.90 -24.62
CA ALA A 180 13.82 13.52 -25.07
C ALA A 180 15.21 12.85 -25.30
N GLU A 181 16.18 13.59 -25.84
CA GLU A 181 17.55 13.11 -26.06
C GLU A 181 18.24 12.76 -24.74
N ALA A 182 18.12 13.64 -23.71
CA ALA A 182 18.68 13.37 -22.40
C ALA A 182 18.01 12.17 -21.71
N HIS A 183 16.69 12.00 -21.89
CA HIS A 183 15.99 10.84 -21.37
C HIS A 183 16.44 9.55 -22.07
N MET A 184 16.54 9.55 -23.41
CA MET A 184 17.03 8.40 -24.17
C MET A 184 18.48 8.03 -23.85
N ALA A 185 19.32 9.00 -23.50
CA ALA A 185 20.66 8.72 -23.04
C ALA A 185 20.67 7.90 -21.74
N LEU A 186 19.74 8.16 -20.81
CA LEU A 186 19.55 7.35 -19.59
C LEU A 186 19.03 5.95 -19.91
N VAL A 187 18.04 5.83 -20.82
CA VAL A 187 17.52 4.54 -21.29
C VAL A 187 18.67 3.67 -21.84
N HIS A 188 19.51 4.22 -22.72
CA HIS A 188 20.65 3.48 -23.27
C HIS A 188 21.73 3.17 -22.23
N ALA A 189 21.96 4.05 -21.25
CA ALA A 189 22.87 3.78 -20.14
C ALA A 189 22.35 2.64 -19.24
N ALA A 190 21.05 2.59 -18.97
CA ALA A 190 20.42 1.49 -18.26
C ALA A 190 20.51 0.19 -19.07
N GLN A 191 20.21 0.21 -20.36
CA GLN A 191 20.32 -0.95 -21.25
C GLN A 191 21.74 -1.53 -21.32
N ALA A 192 22.74 -0.68 -21.24
CA ALA A 192 24.14 -1.16 -21.21
C ALA A 192 24.46 -2.06 -20.00
N GLN A 193 23.60 -2.08 -18.97
CA GLN A 193 23.74 -2.90 -17.77
C GLN A 193 23.06 -4.29 -17.89
N ASP A 194 22.31 -4.58 -18.96
CA ASP A 194 21.49 -5.80 -19.14
C ASP A 194 22.20 -7.08 -18.71
N LYS A 195 23.46 -7.26 -19.15
CA LYS A 195 24.27 -8.45 -18.87
C LYS A 195 24.56 -8.67 -17.38
N ASP A 196 24.55 -7.60 -16.59
CA ASP A 196 24.90 -7.62 -15.17
C ASP A 196 23.65 -7.71 -14.27
N VAL A 197 22.45 -7.43 -14.82
CA VAL A 197 21.17 -7.44 -14.09
C VAL A 197 20.87 -8.78 -13.40
N PRO A 198 21.01 -9.96 -14.04
CA PRO A 198 20.67 -11.22 -13.38
C PRO A 198 21.49 -11.47 -12.11
N ARG A 199 22.80 -11.16 -12.16
CA ARG A 199 23.67 -11.27 -10.99
C ARG A 199 23.31 -10.24 -9.92
N TYR A 200 23.04 -9.02 -10.34
CA TYR A 200 22.62 -7.94 -9.45
C TYR A 200 21.37 -8.31 -8.67
N LEU A 201 20.33 -8.84 -9.32
CA LEU A 201 19.11 -9.27 -8.65
C LEU A 201 19.36 -10.41 -7.65
N CYS A 202 20.20 -11.38 -8.00
CA CYS A 202 20.59 -12.44 -7.06
C CYS A 202 21.36 -11.88 -5.85
N ASP A 203 22.27 -10.93 -6.06
CA ASP A 203 23.02 -10.28 -4.98
C ASP A 203 22.08 -9.49 -4.04
N LEU A 204 21.09 -8.78 -4.60
CA LEU A 204 20.07 -8.06 -3.83
C LEU A 204 19.19 -9.03 -3.06
N ALA A 205 18.67 -10.08 -3.71
CA ALA A 205 17.85 -11.10 -3.04
C ALA A 205 18.57 -11.70 -1.84
N ALA A 206 19.85 -12.09 -2.02
CA ALA A 206 20.68 -12.61 -0.94
C ALA A 206 20.91 -11.57 0.18
N ALA A 207 20.98 -10.28 -0.14
CA ALA A 207 21.09 -9.23 0.86
C ALA A 207 19.77 -9.04 1.62
N PHE A 208 18.65 -9.03 0.92
CA PHE A 208 17.30 -8.91 1.50
C PHE A 208 16.98 -10.08 2.43
N ASP A 209 17.29 -11.32 2.02
CA ASP A 209 17.14 -12.50 2.88
C ASP A 209 17.90 -12.37 4.20
N ARG A 210 19.17 -11.87 4.15
CA ARG A 210 19.97 -11.65 5.37
C ARG A 210 19.42 -10.56 6.29
N MET A 211 18.75 -9.56 5.72
CA MET A 211 18.15 -8.44 6.46
C MET A 211 16.70 -8.72 6.88
N GLY A 212 16.09 -9.82 6.44
CA GLY A 212 14.68 -10.13 6.71
C GLY A 212 13.70 -9.20 5.95
N VAL A 213 14.14 -8.64 4.82
CA VAL A 213 13.31 -7.80 3.95
C VAL A 213 12.41 -8.67 3.10
N THR A 214 11.12 -8.38 3.06
CA THR A 214 10.18 -8.98 2.12
C THR A 214 10.38 -8.36 0.73
N TYR A 215 10.40 -9.20 -0.31
CA TYR A 215 10.54 -8.67 -1.67
C TYR A 215 9.70 -9.42 -2.69
N GLY A 216 9.37 -8.76 -3.78
CA GLY A 216 8.53 -9.26 -4.85
C GLY A 216 8.85 -8.64 -6.20
N SER A 217 7.94 -8.81 -7.16
CA SER A 217 8.03 -8.22 -8.50
C SER A 217 6.76 -7.44 -8.83
N HIS A 218 6.86 -6.56 -9.80
CA HIS A 218 5.79 -5.66 -10.25
C HIS A 218 5.57 -5.82 -11.76
N ASP A 219 4.30 -5.83 -12.19
CA ASP A 219 3.88 -5.89 -13.60
C ASP A 219 4.40 -7.13 -14.36
N ASP A 220 4.47 -8.28 -13.72
CA ASP A 220 4.85 -9.52 -14.38
C ASP A 220 3.92 -9.79 -15.57
N HIS A 221 4.47 -9.74 -16.78
CA HIS A 221 3.65 -9.79 -17.99
C HIS A 221 3.36 -11.21 -18.48
N ASP A 222 4.18 -12.20 -18.09
CA ASP A 222 3.99 -13.59 -18.48
C ASP A 222 4.47 -14.59 -17.42
N ALA A 223 4.28 -15.87 -17.73
CA ALA A 223 4.64 -16.96 -16.86
C ALA A 223 6.17 -17.05 -16.61
N ALA A 224 6.98 -16.80 -17.63
CA ALA A 224 8.45 -16.93 -17.53
C ALA A 224 9.03 -15.83 -16.64
N THR A 225 8.54 -14.60 -16.76
CA THR A 225 8.92 -13.47 -15.90
C THR A 225 8.59 -13.77 -14.43
N ARG A 226 7.36 -14.22 -14.14
CA ARG A 226 6.96 -14.58 -12.78
C ARG A 226 7.80 -15.73 -12.23
N GLU A 227 8.03 -16.77 -13.02
CA GLU A 227 8.84 -17.93 -12.61
C GLU A 227 10.27 -17.48 -12.27
N HIS A 228 10.87 -16.63 -13.11
CA HIS A 228 12.18 -16.06 -12.86
C HIS A 228 12.27 -15.37 -11.50
N TYR A 229 11.30 -14.48 -11.20
CA TYR A 229 11.27 -13.79 -9.91
C TYR A 229 11.01 -14.74 -8.73
N SER A 230 10.13 -15.72 -8.88
CA SER A 230 9.89 -16.74 -7.83
C SER A 230 11.17 -17.55 -7.54
N MET A 231 11.93 -17.88 -8.58
CA MET A 231 13.20 -18.64 -8.43
C MET A 231 14.28 -17.90 -7.66
N ILE A 232 14.36 -16.57 -7.76
CA ILE A 232 15.31 -15.76 -6.99
C ILE A 232 14.78 -15.39 -5.59
N GLY A 233 13.59 -15.87 -5.20
CA GLY A 233 13.03 -15.66 -3.88
C GLY A 233 12.04 -14.49 -3.76
N ALA A 234 11.74 -13.78 -4.84
CA ALA A 234 10.72 -12.71 -4.83
C ALA A 234 9.33 -13.30 -4.63
N LYS A 235 8.78 -13.15 -3.41
CA LYS A 235 7.59 -13.87 -2.95
C LYS A 235 6.27 -13.15 -3.24
N ILE A 236 6.29 -11.85 -3.53
CA ILE A 236 5.07 -11.09 -3.80
C ILE A 236 4.99 -10.80 -5.31
N CYS A 237 3.81 -11.01 -5.89
CA CYS A 237 3.49 -10.68 -7.27
C CYS A 237 2.54 -9.49 -7.29
N GLU A 238 3.05 -8.27 -7.53
CA GLU A 238 2.23 -7.08 -7.64
C GLU A 238 1.82 -6.84 -9.09
N PHE A 239 0.54 -6.60 -9.28
CA PHE A 239 -0.08 -6.23 -10.55
C PHE A 239 0.29 -7.13 -11.75
N PRO A 240 0.21 -8.48 -11.62
CA PRO A 240 0.42 -9.31 -12.80
C PRO A 240 -0.47 -8.84 -13.94
N THR A 241 0.11 -8.64 -15.13
CA THR A 241 -0.63 -8.08 -16.25
C THR A 241 -1.39 -9.12 -17.06
N SER A 242 -1.17 -10.42 -16.74
CA SER A 242 -1.81 -11.55 -17.41
C SER A 242 -2.26 -12.63 -16.42
N MET A 243 -3.29 -13.41 -16.82
CA MET A 243 -3.71 -14.60 -16.06
C MET A 243 -2.58 -15.62 -15.95
N LYS A 244 -1.71 -15.75 -16.94
CA LYS A 244 -0.60 -16.71 -16.92
C LYS A 244 0.40 -16.39 -15.80
N ALA A 245 0.79 -15.13 -15.66
CA ALA A 245 1.65 -14.69 -14.56
C ALA A 245 1.00 -14.96 -13.20
N ALA A 246 -0.27 -14.59 -13.02
CA ALA A 246 -1.01 -14.83 -11.79
C ALA A 246 -1.10 -16.33 -11.42
N LEU A 247 -1.35 -17.21 -12.37
CA LEU A 247 -1.42 -18.65 -12.12
C LEU A 247 -0.06 -19.24 -11.74
N VAL A 248 1.05 -18.75 -12.30
CA VAL A 248 2.40 -19.14 -11.87
C VAL A 248 2.64 -18.70 -10.44
N ALA A 249 2.36 -17.44 -10.08
CA ALA A 249 2.47 -16.95 -8.70
C ALA A 249 1.71 -17.85 -7.72
N ARG A 250 0.45 -18.20 -8.03
CA ARG A 250 -0.33 -19.14 -7.22
C ARG A 250 0.31 -20.52 -7.09
N THR A 251 0.93 -21.03 -8.15
CA THR A 251 1.58 -22.36 -8.12
C THR A 251 2.78 -22.37 -7.18
N TRP A 252 3.50 -21.25 -7.09
CA TRP A 252 4.61 -21.05 -6.16
C TRP A 252 4.13 -20.71 -4.73
N GLY A 253 2.84 -20.39 -4.54
CA GLY A 253 2.28 -19.91 -3.27
C GLY A 253 2.65 -18.44 -2.99
N ASP A 254 2.97 -17.68 -4.02
CA ASP A 254 3.31 -16.27 -3.92
C ASP A 254 2.03 -15.43 -3.88
N PRO A 255 1.82 -14.55 -2.88
CA PRO A 255 0.67 -13.66 -2.81
C PRO A 255 0.58 -12.72 -4.02
N ILE A 256 -0.65 -12.50 -4.48
CA ILE A 256 -0.96 -11.65 -5.63
C ILE A 256 -1.68 -10.39 -5.17
N LEU A 257 -1.12 -9.22 -5.49
CA LEU A 257 -1.69 -7.92 -5.17
C LEU A 257 -2.22 -7.24 -6.43
N MET A 258 -3.41 -6.63 -6.34
CA MET A 258 -4.02 -5.89 -7.45
C MET A 258 -4.51 -4.50 -7.00
N GLY A 259 -4.51 -3.55 -7.91
CA GLY A 259 -4.99 -2.20 -7.64
C GLY A 259 -6.51 -2.13 -7.38
N ALA A 260 -6.91 -1.59 -6.25
CA ALA A 260 -8.31 -1.32 -5.94
C ALA A 260 -8.98 -0.37 -6.96
N PRO A 261 -8.29 0.66 -7.52
CA PRO A 261 -8.85 1.48 -8.58
C PRO A 261 -9.31 0.68 -9.81
N ASN A 262 -8.61 -0.41 -10.14
CA ASN A 262 -8.99 -1.31 -11.23
C ASN A 262 -10.37 -1.94 -10.97
N VAL A 263 -10.63 -2.39 -9.74
CA VAL A 263 -11.96 -2.89 -9.33
C VAL A 263 -13.02 -1.78 -9.42
N VAL A 264 -12.72 -0.59 -8.86
CA VAL A 264 -13.67 0.53 -8.80
C VAL A 264 -14.04 1.02 -10.20
N ARG A 265 -13.07 1.13 -11.10
CA ARG A 265 -13.30 1.58 -12.49
C ARG A 265 -13.92 0.51 -13.38
N GLY A 266 -13.82 -0.78 -13.00
CA GLY A 266 -14.36 -1.90 -13.74
C GLY A 266 -13.41 -2.48 -14.79
N GLY A 267 -12.11 -2.19 -14.69
CA GLY A 267 -11.08 -2.73 -15.58
C GLY A 267 -9.75 -1.98 -15.48
N SER A 268 -8.72 -2.54 -16.11
CA SER A 268 -7.40 -1.93 -16.21
C SER A 268 -7.43 -0.70 -17.13
N GLN A 269 -6.73 0.37 -16.72
CA GLN A 269 -6.54 1.55 -17.58
C GLN A 269 -5.60 1.27 -18.77
N SER A 270 -4.70 0.29 -18.62
CA SER A 270 -3.70 -0.09 -19.63
C SER A 270 -4.13 -1.27 -20.49
N GLY A 271 -5.38 -1.77 -20.35
CA GLY A 271 -5.88 -2.93 -21.09
C GLY A 271 -5.37 -4.28 -20.59
N ASN A 272 -4.67 -4.32 -19.44
CA ASN A 272 -4.22 -5.55 -18.78
C ASN A 272 -5.39 -6.30 -18.15
N ILE A 273 -5.13 -7.46 -17.53
CA ILE A 273 -6.16 -8.26 -16.88
C ILE A 273 -6.89 -7.45 -15.79
N ALA A 274 -8.20 -7.58 -15.73
CA ALA A 274 -8.98 -6.89 -14.71
C ALA A 274 -8.81 -7.54 -13.34
N ALA A 275 -8.61 -6.73 -12.30
CA ALA A 275 -8.49 -7.20 -10.93
C ALA A 275 -9.72 -8.02 -10.48
N SER A 276 -10.94 -7.61 -10.89
CA SER A 276 -12.18 -8.33 -10.58
C SER A 276 -12.20 -9.76 -11.16
N VAL A 277 -11.55 -9.99 -12.32
CA VAL A 277 -11.40 -11.33 -12.90
C VAL A 277 -10.49 -12.19 -12.03
N LEU A 278 -9.32 -11.66 -11.64
CA LEU A 278 -8.41 -12.39 -10.75
C LEU A 278 -9.04 -12.68 -9.40
N VAL A 279 -9.80 -11.74 -8.83
CA VAL A 279 -10.55 -11.95 -7.58
C VAL A 279 -11.59 -13.05 -7.73
N ALA A 280 -12.37 -13.05 -8.81
CA ALA A 280 -13.40 -14.06 -9.08
C ALA A 280 -12.80 -15.49 -9.23
N GLU A 281 -11.64 -15.58 -9.88
CA GLU A 281 -10.88 -16.82 -10.05
C GLU A 281 -10.09 -17.21 -8.78
N GLY A 282 -10.19 -16.43 -7.70
CA GLY A 282 -9.43 -16.63 -6.47
C GLY A 282 -7.92 -16.49 -6.67
N ALA A 283 -7.48 -15.71 -7.65
CA ALA A 283 -6.09 -15.44 -8.00
C ALA A 283 -5.68 -13.99 -7.64
N CYS A 284 -6.25 -13.47 -6.56
CA CYS A 284 -5.86 -12.19 -5.97
C CYS A 284 -6.00 -12.31 -4.45
N ASP A 285 -4.94 -12.03 -3.72
CA ASP A 285 -4.90 -12.17 -2.26
C ASP A 285 -5.21 -10.86 -1.55
N ALA A 286 -4.72 -9.73 -2.06
CA ALA A 286 -5.00 -8.42 -1.48
C ALA A 286 -5.22 -7.34 -2.53
N LEU A 287 -5.92 -6.27 -2.12
CA LEU A 287 -6.07 -5.06 -2.91
C LEU A 287 -5.25 -3.93 -2.29
N VAL A 288 -4.64 -3.12 -3.14
CA VAL A 288 -3.79 -1.98 -2.76
C VAL A 288 -4.33 -0.68 -3.37
N SER A 289 -3.98 0.47 -2.76
CA SER A 289 -4.53 1.76 -3.20
C SER A 289 -4.01 2.23 -4.55
N ASP A 290 -2.81 1.76 -4.92
CA ASP A 290 -2.13 2.26 -6.11
C ASP A 290 -2.00 3.81 -5.99
N TYR A 291 -2.68 4.58 -6.80
CA TYR A 291 -2.66 6.05 -6.77
C TYR A 291 -3.83 6.70 -6.00
N TYR A 292 -4.73 5.93 -5.32
CA TYR A 292 -5.98 6.49 -4.78
C TYR A 292 -6.51 5.75 -3.55
N TYR A 293 -6.24 6.24 -2.35
CA TYR A 293 -6.67 5.62 -1.08
C TYR A 293 -8.18 5.33 -0.99
N PRO A 294 -9.10 6.23 -1.43
CA PRO A 294 -10.53 5.96 -1.35
C PRO A 294 -10.98 4.71 -2.09
N ALA A 295 -10.20 4.23 -3.07
CA ALA A 295 -10.56 3.05 -3.84
C ALA A 295 -10.58 1.77 -3.01
N LEU A 296 -9.83 1.68 -1.90
CA LEU A 296 -9.74 0.47 -1.07
C LEU A 296 -11.11 0.07 -0.52
N SER A 297 -11.75 0.94 0.26
CA SER A 297 -13.08 0.67 0.81
C SER A 297 -14.15 0.52 -0.27
N GLN A 298 -14.09 1.37 -1.31
CA GLN A 298 -15.02 1.31 -2.45
C GLN A 298 -14.93 -0.02 -3.19
N ALA A 299 -13.72 -0.56 -3.40
CA ALA A 299 -13.52 -1.85 -4.05
C ALA A 299 -14.12 -2.99 -3.23
N ALA A 300 -13.93 -2.99 -1.90
CA ALA A 300 -14.52 -3.99 -1.03
C ALA A 300 -16.05 -4.00 -1.11
N PHE A 301 -16.70 -2.84 -1.05
CA PHE A 301 -18.14 -2.74 -1.23
C PHE A 301 -18.57 -3.17 -2.64
N LYS A 302 -17.87 -2.74 -3.68
CA LYS A 302 -18.20 -3.10 -5.07
C LYS A 302 -18.10 -4.59 -5.35
N LEU A 303 -17.09 -5.28 -4.82
CA LEU A 303 -16.96 -6.73 -4.93
C LEU A 303 -18.13 -7.46 -4.24
N ALA A 304 -18.58 -6.95 -3.10
CA ALA A 304 -19.72 -7.49 -2.37
C ALA A 304 -21.05 -7.25 -3.10
N ASP A 305 -21.29 -6.02 -3.55
CA ASP A 305 -22.50 -5.64 -4.29
C ASP A 305 -22.66 -6.43 -5.59
N ASN A 306 -21.56 -6.72 -6.27
CA ASN A 306 -21.53 -7.52 -7.48
C ASN A 306 -21.59 -9.04 -7.23
N GLY A 307 -21.65 -9.48 -5.97
CA GLY A 307 -21.69 -10.89 -5.60
C GLY A 307 -20.42 -11.69 -5.91
N VAL A 308 -19.30 -11.00 -6.17
CA VAL A 308 -17.99 -11.65 -6.41
C VAL A 308 -17.46 -12.28 -5.12
N LEU A 309 -17.59 -11.56 -4.00
CA LEU A 309 -17.22 -12.01 -2.66
C LEU A 309 -18.32 -11.65 -1.66
N THR A 310 -18.33 -12.31 -0.50
CA THR A 310 -19.05 -11.75 0.66
C THR A 310 -18.34 -10.48 1.13
N PHE A 311 -19.09 -9.56 1.77
CA PHE A 311 -18.48 -8.32 2.28
C PHE A 311 -17.29 -8.58 3.21
N ALA A 312 -17.42 -9.55 4.11
CA ALA A 312 -16.33 -9.93 5.02
C ALA A 312 -15.07 -10.35 4.25
N LYS A 313 -15.19 -11.22 3.25
CA LYS A 313 -14.05 -11.65 2.43
C LYS A 313 -13.46 -10.51 1.59
N ALA A 314 -14.29 -9.59 1.11
CA ALA A 314 -13.82 -8.42 0.39
C ALA A 314 -13.04 -7.46 1.32
N TRP A 315 -13.50 -7.29 2.57
CA TRP A 315 -12.80 -6.49 3.57
C TRP A 315 -11.49 -7.14 4.04
N GLU A 316 -11.43 -8.45 4.14
CA GLU A 316 -10.20 -9.19 4.42
C GLU A 316 -9.09 -8.87 3.41
N MET A 317 -9.42 -8.60 2.14
CA MET A 317 -8.43 -8.27 1.09
C MET A 317 -7.72 -6.93 1.34
N ILE A 318 -8.25 -6.08 2.19
CA ILE A 318 -7.67 -4.77 2.54
C ILE A 318 -7.33 -4.66 4.03
N SER A 319 -7.37 -5.76 4.78
CA SER A 319 -7.09 -5.76 6.23
C SER A 319 -6.33 -7.01 6.67
N THR A 320 -7.00 -8.13 6.84
CA THR A 320 -6.43 -9.37 7.38
C THR A 320 -5.37 -9.98 6.46
N ARG A 321 -5.63 -10.01 5.15
CA ARG A 321 -4.70 -10.62 4.19
C ARG A 321 -3.43 -9.81 4.00
N PRO A 322 -3.47 -8.47 3.83
CA PRO A 322 -2.25 -7.67 3.83
C PRO A 322 -1.44 -7.82 5.12
N ALA A 323 -2.10 -7.88 6.29
CA ALA A 323 -1.42 -8.15 7.56
C ALA A 323 -0.69 -9.49 7.55
N ALA A 324 -1.34 -10.54 7.07
CA ALA A 324 -0.74 -11.88 6.98
C ALA A 324 0.43 -11.93 5.99
N ILE A 325 0.31 -11.28 4.83
CA ILE A 325 1.38 -11.19 3.81
C ILE A 325 2.64 -10.57 4.39
N MET A 326 2.50 -9.50 5.18
CA MET A 326 3.63 -8.80 5.80
C MET A 326 3.98 -9.30 7.20
N GLY A 327 3.39 -10.39 7.66
CA GLY A 327 3.68 -10.98 8.97
C GLY A 327 3.28 -10.10 10.16
N LEU A 328 2.33 -9.18 10.00
CA LEU A 328 1.84 -8.30 11.06
C LEU A 328 0.87 -9.05 11.98
N ALA A 329 1.39 -9.72 12.97
CA ALA A 329 0.60 -10.56 13.88
C ALA A 329 -0.28 -9.76 14.86
N ASP A 330 0.00 -8.46 15.03
CA ASP A 330 -0.66 -7.60 16.02
C ASP A 330 -1.93 -6.88 15.52
N ARG A 331 -2.26 -6.98 14.22
CA ARG A 331 -3.34 -6.20 13.58
C ARG A 331 -4.05 -6.99 12.46
N GLY A 332 -4.94 -6.34 11.72
CA GLY A 332 -5.68 -6.92 10.60
C GLY A 332 -7.01 -7.58 10.99
N THR A 333 -7.26 -7.80 12.29
CA THR A 333 -8.53 -8.28 12.87
C THR A 333 -8.90 -7.48 14.11
N LEU A 334 -10.13 -7.68 14.63
CA LEU A 334 -10.62 -7.04 15.86
C LEU A 334 -10.64 -7.99 17.07
N ASP A 335 -9.75 -8.99 17.08
CA ASP A 335 -9.65 -9.94 18.18
C ASP A 335 -9.05 -9.29 19.41
N THR A 336 -9.42 -9.79 20.59
CA THR A 336 -8.86 -9.36 21.86
C THR A 336 -7.33 -9.53 21.88
N GLY A 337 -6.63 -8.51 22.35
CA GLY A 337 -5.17 -8.44 22.39
C GLY A 337 -4.53 -7.87 21.13
N LYS A 338 -5.29 -7.67 20.05
CA LYS A 338 -4.78 -6.99 18.85
C LYS A 338 -4.71 -5.48 19.04
N ARG A 339 -3.84 -4.84 18.29
CA ARG A 339 -3.78 -3.39 18.18
C ARG A 339 -5.14 -2.85 17.73
N ALA A 340 -5.62 -1.83 18.42
CA ALA A 340 -6.91 -1.21 18.11
C ALA A 340 -6.79 -0.32 16.86
N ASP A 341 -6.79 -0.97 15.70
CA ASP A 341 -6.84 -0.37 14.38
C ASP A 341 -8.24 -0.56 13.80
N LEU A 342 -9.01 0.53 13.70
CA LEU A 342 -10.43 0.49 13.36
C LEU A 342 -10.76 1.47 12.23
N THR A 343 -11.63 1.04 11.34
CA THR A 343 -12.32 1.90 10.38
C THR A 343 -13.80 1.90 10.70
N ILE A 344 -14.38 3.08 10.95
CA ILE A 344 -15.79 3.25 11.31
C ILE A 344 -16.53 3.89 10.15
N ILE A 345 -17.51 3.16 9.63
CA ILE A 345 -18.23 3.48 8.40
C ILE A 345 -19.71 3.62 8.70
N ASN A 346 -20.33 4.68 8.24
CA ASN A 346 -21.78 4.83 8.23
C ASN A 346 -22.38 3.73 7.35
N ALA A 347 -23.29 2.92 7.91
CA ALA A 347 -23.79 1.73 7.23
C ALA A 347 -24.67 2.06 6.01
N ASP A 348 -25.32 3.23 6.00
CA ASP A 348 -26.23 3.64 4.92
C ASP A 348 -25.49 4.38 3.80
N THR A 349 -24.61 5.33 4.15
CA THR A 349 -23.88 6.15 3.18
C THR A 349 -22.58 5.53 2.71
N ARG A 350 -22.04 4.55 3.45
CA ARG A 350 -20.73 3.91 3.25
C ARG A 350 -19.55 4.88 3.36
N GLN A 351 -19.76 6.04 3.98
CA GLN A 351 -18.70 6.99 4.23
C GLN A 351 -17.92 6.62 5.50
N ILE A 352 -16.61 6.77 5.45
CA ILE A 352 -15.74 6.63 6.61
C ILE A 352 -15.88 7.90 7.43
N GLU A 353 -16.37 7.80 8.65
CA GLU A 353 -16.51 8.95 9.56
C GLU A 353 -15.47 8.95 10.67
N ALA A 354 -14.81 7.80 10.93
CA ALA A 354 -13.73 7.77 11.89
C ALA A 354 -12.71 6.67 11.58
N THR A 355 -11.46 6.96 11.96
CA THR A 355 -10.34 6.00 11.89
C THR A 355 -9.60 6.05 13.22
N MET A 356 -9.24 4.87 13.72
CA MET A 356 -8.45 4.72 14.93
C MET A 356 -7.22 3.87 14.62
N ALA A 357 -6.03 4.36 14.94
CA ALA A 357 -4.79 3.63 14.81
C ALA A 357 -4.10 3.52 16.17
N GLY A 358 -3.83 2.29 16.62
CA GLY A 358 -3.24 2.04 17.93
C GLY A 358 -4.05 2.63 19.09
N GLY A 359 -5.39 2.60 18.99
CA GLY A 359 -6.30 3.11 20.02
C GLY A 359 -6.44 4.64 20.04
N ARG A 360 -5.83 5.38 19.12
CA ARG A 360 -5.94 6.83 19.00
C ARG A 360 -6.78 7.20 17.78
N TRP A 361 -7.67 8.16 17.95
CA TRP A 361 -8.41 8.73 16.82
C TRP A 361 -7.44 9.48 15.90
N THR A 362 -7.33 9.04 14.65
CA THR A 362 -6.52 9.65 13.60
C THR A 362 -7.36 10.46 12.63
N HIS A 363 -8.66 10.09 12.52
CA HIS A 363 -9.65 10.84 11.77
C HIS A 363 -10.98 10.81 12.51
N LEU A 364 -11.68 11.93 12.57
CA LEU A 364 -13.04 12.07 13.10
C LEU A 364 -13.79 13.11 12.28
N CYS A 365 -14.97 12.77 11.78
CA CYS A 365 -15.88 13.70 11.13
C CYS A 365 -17.33 13.27 11.34
N GLY A 366 -18.26 14.06 10.81
CA GLY A 366 -19.67 13.74 10.79
C GLY A 366 -20.29 13.51 12.16
N GLU A 367 -21.24 12.60 12.20
CA GLU A 367 -22.00 12.26 13.41
C GLU A 367 -21.14 11.52 14.45
N VAL A 368 -20.15 10.71 14.00
CA VAL A 368 -19.23 10.03 14.95
C VAL A 368 -18.46 11.06 15.77
N ALA A 369 -17.98 12.15 15.16
CA ALA A 369 -17.28 13.21 15.87
C ALA A 369 -18.16 13.87 16.95
N ALA A 370 -19.44 14.12 16.65
CA ALA A 370 -20.39 14.64 17.61
C ALA A 370 -20.58 13.67 18.79
N ARG A 371 -20.83 12.39 18.52
CA ARG A 371 -21.01 11.36 19.55
C ARG A 371 -19.77 11.16 20.44
N VAL A 372 -18.57 11.26 19.86
CA VAL A 372 -17.32 11.21 20.63
C VAL A 372 -17.20 12.42 21.56
N SER A 373 -17.59 13.60 21.10
CA SER A 373 -17.57 14.82 21.91
C SER A 373 -18.58 14.80 23.05
N ASP A 374 -19.73 14.19 22.85
CA ASP A 374 -20.81 14.07 23.85
C ASP A 374 -20.59 12.88 24.80
N ALA A 375 -19.66 11.97 24.51
CA ALA A 375 -19.36 10.85 25.37
C ALA A 375 -18.83 11.34 26.72
N PRO A 376 -19.27 10.75 27.86
CA PRO A 376 -18.83 11.20 29.18
C PRO A 376 -17.31 11.12 29.28
N ALA A 377 -16.71 12.26 29.64
CA ALA A 377 -15.27 12.34 29.88
C ALA A 377 -14.86 11.27 30.91
N ARG A 378 -13.74 10.59 30.65
CA ARG A 378 -13.16 9.68 31.65
C ARG A 378 -12.98 10.46 32.94
N LEU A 379 -13.76 10.12 33.98
CA LEU A 379 -13.40 10.51 35.34
C LEU A 379 -12.05 9.84 35.61
N SER A 380 -10.97 10.62 35.56
CA SER A 380 -9.70 10.19 36.13
C SER A 380 -9.97 10.07 37.63
N VAL A 381 -10.23 8.85 38.10
CA VAL A 381 -10.08 8.55 39.52
C VAL A 381 -8.60 8.65 39.76
N ALA A 382 -8.17 9.81 40.29
CA ALA A 382 -6.90 9.93 40.95
C ALA A 382 -6.90 8.87 42.05
N ALA A 383 -6.03 7.87 41.91
CA ALA A 383 -5.72 6.99 43.04
C ALA A 383 -5.01 7.85 44.07
N GLU A 384 -5.65 8.06 45.23
CA GLU A 384 -5.01 8.48 46.46
C GLU A 384 -4.09 7.37 46.99
#